data_11a16eed40ce2ca86f8bf89a473011a4
#
_entry.id   11a16eed40ce2ca86f8bf89a473011a4
#
_cell.length_a   1.000
_cell.length_b   1.000
_cell.length_c   1.000
_cell.angle_alpha   90.00
_cell.angle_beta   90.00
_cell.angle_gamma   90.00
#
_symmetry.space_group_name_H-M   'P 1'
#
loop_
_entity.id
_entity.type
_entity.pdbx_description
1 polymer ?
#
loop_
_entity_poly.entity_id
_entity_poly.type
_entity_poly.pdbx_seq_one_letter_code
_entity_poly.pdbx_strand_id
1 'polypeptide(L)'
;MLGTTGVAIAGTHGKSTTTAMLGYALIRAGIDPTVIVGAGCAQLSPDEKTPTGFHLGAPTIPTGALAGRPGALLAEACEFNRSFHNLHPTIASIASVEADHLDIYGSLDAVVEAFRQFAMLIPPAEQGGKLLIGHDNAHRREVTAGVRAEVETIGFAPAADWVIEYDSETRRVVLHHHREAVAGWILPMPGEHNAFNSAVACVLATYLGADPKKTADALSNFRGLERRLQFLGEHRGVRVYDDYGHHPTEVDTTLRALRDYERPEVHGGRLICVFQPHQHSRTRFLLEEFAQAFSQADVVIVPHIYFVRDSEIEKARVSAADLVDRLRKRGIQAMHLYPFEAIVEQLEVMCRPGDLLVFMGAGPVWQVARGFLGAGRPSHANH
;
A
#
# COMPACT_ATOMS: atom_id res chain seq x y z
N MET A 1 18.59 1.34 13.67
CA MET A 1 19.39 1.59 12.46
C MET A 1 20.81 2.09 12.75
N LEU A 2 21.14 2.39 14.00
CA LEU A 2 22.51 2.76 14.38
C LEU A 2 23.48 1.60 14.08
N GLY A 3 24.60 1.90 13.42
CA GLY A 3 25.61 0.90 13.02
C GLY A 3 25.29 0.08 11.77
N THR A 4 24.21 0.40 11.05
CA THR A 4 23.83 -0.21 9.76
C THR A 4 23.61 0.86 8.69
N THR A 5 23.52 0.47 7.43
CA THR A 5 22.99 1.34 6.38
C THR A 5 21.47 1.34 6.47
N GLY A 6 20.91 2.26 7.29
CA GLY A 6 19.48 2.32 7.58
C GLY A 6 18.67 2.94 6.45
N VAL A 7 17.61 2.27 6.01
CA VAL A 7 16.65 2.78 5.02
C VAL A 7 15.24 2.74 5.62
N ALA A 8 14.55 3.87 5.67
CA ALA A 8 13.21 3.99 6.21
C ALA A 8 12.22 4.39 5.11
N ILE A 9 11.15 3.63 4.97
CA ILE A 9 10.10 3.85 3.98
C ILE A 9 8.86 4.40 4.66
N ALA A 10 8.64 5.70 4.53
CA ALA A 10 7.55 6.46 5.14
C ALA A 10 6.54 6.97 4.09
N GLY A 11 5.46 7.54 4.58
CA GLY A 11 4.34 8.11 3.82
C GLY A 11 3.02 7.59 4.35
N THR A 12 1.94 8.28 4.09
CA THR A 12 0.61 7.82 4.50
C THR A 12 0.28 6.48 3.83
N HIS A 13 0.60 6.34 2.54
CA HIS A 13 0.30 5.15 1.73
C HIS A 13 1.55 4.50 1.12
N GLY A 14 1.42 3.23 0.72
CA GLY A 14 2.44 2.50 -0.05
C GLY A 14 3.61 1.93 0.74
N LYS A 15 3.74 2.21 2.04
CA LYS A 15 4.88 1.79 2.89
C LYS A 15 5.22 0.31 2.77
N SER A 16 4.29 -0.58 3.09
CA SER A 16 4.51 -2.04 3.09
C SER A 16 4.88 -2.55 1.71
N THR A 17 4.14 -2.10 0.67
CA THR A 17 4.38 -2.52 -0.71
C THR A 17 5.77 -2.10 -1.19
N THR A 18 6.15 -0.84 -0.98
CA THR A 18 7.48 -0.33 -1.36
C THR A 18 8.59 -1.03 -0.58
N THR A 19 8.41 -1.26 0.73
CA THR A 19 9.40 -1.96 1.56
C THR A 19 9.64 -3.39 1.08
N ALA A 20 8.57 -4.12 0.76
CA ALA A 20 8.70 -5.50 0.26
C ALA A 20 9.28 -5.55 -1.16
N MET A 21 8.87 -4.66 -2.07
CA MET A 21 9.45 -4.52 -3.42
C MET A 21 10.95 -4.23 -3.36
N LEU A 22 11.35 -3.27 -2.53
CA LEU A 22 12.76 -2.93 -2.31
C LEU A 22 13.53 -4.10 -1.72
N GLY A 23 13.00 -4.72 -0.66
CA GLY A 23 13.63 -5.87 -0.02
C GLY A 23 13.89 -7.02 -1.01
N TYR A 24 12.85 -7.42 -1.74
CA TYR A 24 12.96 -8.47 -2.75
C TYR A 24 13.95 -8.10 -3.86
N ALA A 25 13.88 -6.88 -4.39
CA ALA A 25 14.77 -6.42 -5.45
C ALA A 25 16.24 -6.41 -5.00
N LEU A 26 16.54 -5.99 -3.78
CA LEU A 26 17.89 -5.99 -3.22
C LEU A 26 18.43 -7.40 -2.96
N ILE A 27 17.59 -8.32 -2.47
CA ILE A 27 17.95 -9.75 -2.35
C ILE A 27 18.35 -10.29 -3.72
N ARG A 28 17.52 -10.04 -4.76
CA ARG A 28 17.82 -10.49 -6.13
C ARG A 28 19.04 -9.80 -6.76
N ALA A 29 19.33 -8.56 -6.35
CA ALA A 29 20.54 -7.84 -6.78
C ALA A 29 21.81 -8.27 -6.02
N GLY A 30 21.67 -9.11 -4.98
CA GLY A 30 22.79 -9.62 -4.18
C GLY A 30 23.28 -8.68 -3.06
N ILE A 31 22.46 -7.68 -2.68
CA ILE A 31 22.75 -6.76 -1.56
C ILE A 31 22.39 -7.38 -0.21
N ASP A 32 21.41 -8.28 -0.20
CA ASP A 32 20.98 -9.07 0.96
C ASP A 32 20.70 -8.23 2.22
N PRO A 33 19.70 -7.33 2.20
CA PRO A 33 19.36 -6.49 3.35
C PRO A 33 18.59 -7.26 4.41
N THR A 34 18.69 -6.83 5.68
CA THR A 34 17.64 -7.14 6.67
C THR A 34 16.40 -6.31 6.37
N VAL A 35 15.23 -6.92 6.32
CA VAL A 35 13.95 -6.28 5.98
C VAL A 35 12.94 -6.46 7.12
N ILE A 36 12.22 -5.39 7.47
CA ILE A 36 11.10 -5.40 8.41
C ILE A 36 9.92 -4.69 7.73
N VAL A 37 8.85 -5.44 7.50
CA VAL A 37 7.63 -4.96 6.81
C VAL A 37 6.38 -5.39 7.55
N GLY A 38 5.34 -4.56 7.55
CA GLY A 38 4.09 -4.79 8.27
C GLY A 38 3.09 -5.73 7.59
N ALA A 39 3.48 -6.41 6.50
CA ALA A 39 2.61 -7.33 5.76
C ALA A 39 3.38 -8.60 5.37
N GLY A 40 2.66 -9.71 5.21
CA GLY A 40 3.25 -10.97 4.75
C GLY A 40 3.65 -10.91 3.27
N CYS A 41 4.92 -11.21 2.98
CA CYS A 41 5.45 -11.34 1.63
C CYS A 41 6.17 -12.68 1.47
N ALA A 42 5.67 -13.56 0.61
CA ALA A 42 6.26 -14.87 0.41
C ALA A 42 7.68 -14.80 -0.16
N GLN A 43 7.96 -13.81 -1.00
CA GLN A 43 9.26 -13.66 -1.65
C GLN A 43 10.37 -13.10 -0.72
N LEU A 44 10.04 -12.74 0.52
CA LEU A 44 11.04 -12.42 1.55
C LEU A 44 11.44 -13.64 2.37
N SER A 45 10.72 -14.76 2.25
CA SER A 45 11.09 -16.01 2.93
C SER A 45 12.05 -16.85 2.09
N PRO A 46 12.89 -17.68 2.73
CA PRO A 46 13.84 -18.54 2.03
C PRO A 46 13.19 -19.55 1.06
N ASP A 47 11.96 -19.98 1.34
CA ASP A 47 11.20 -20.91 0.49
C ASP A 47 10.36 -20.22 -0.60
N GLU A 48 10.31 -18.89 -0.59
CA GLU A 48 9.47 -18.04 -1.44
C GLU A 48 7.98 -18.47 -1.49
N LYS A 49 7.48 -19.14 -0.45
CA LYS A 49 6.12 -19.68 -0.36
C LYS A 49 5.40 -19.25 0.90
N THR A 50 6.10 -19.26 2.04
CA THR A 50 5.52 -18.91 3.34
C THR A 50 5.58 -17.39 3.54
N PRO A 51 4.45 -16.68 3.59
CA PRO A 51 4.48 -15.24 3.78
C PRO A 51 5.14 -14.87 5.11
N THR A 52 6.06 -13.91 5.07
CA THR A 52 6.75 -13.39 6.27
C THR A 52 6.84 -11.87 6.22
N GLY A 53 6.85 -11.23 7.40
CA GLY A 53 7.07 -9.80 7.56
C GLY A 53 8.54 -9.41 7.74
N PHE A 54 9.48 -10.33 7.58
CA PHE A 54 10.90 -10.03 7.76
C PHE A 54 11.82 -10.90 6.89
N HIS A 55 13.02 -10.39 6.64
CA HIS A 55 14.15 -11.14 6.11
C HIS A 55 15.41 -10.78 6.90
N LEU A 56 16.22 -11.75 7.27
CA LEU A 56 17.49 -11.51 7.94
C LEU A 56 18.61 -11.54 6.90
N GLY A 57 19.18 -10.38 6.64
CA GLY A 57 20.23 -10.20 5.63
C GLY A 57 21.65 -10.33 6.18
N ALA A 58 22.62 -10.10 5.31
CA ALA A 58 24.05 -10.17 5.63
C ALA A 58 24.49 -9.02 6.56
N PRO A 59 25.45 -9.27 7.48
CA PRO A 59 25.98 -8.24 8.38
C PRO A 59 26.79 -7.14 7.68
N THR A 60 27.23 -7.41 6.46
CA THR A 60 27.90 -6.45 5.57
C THR A 60 27.30 -6.55 4.18
N ILE A 61 27.21 -5.44 3.45
CA ILE A 61 26.71 -5.41 2.06
C ILE A 61 27.67 -6.24 1.17
N PRO A 62 27.18 -7.33 0.55
CA PRO A 62 28.07 -8.25 -0.16
C PRO A 62 28.57 -7.72 -1.52
N THR A 63 27.76 -6.93 -2.23
CA THR A 63 28.01 -6.50 -3.62
C THR A 63 27.57 -5.06 -3.87
N GLY A 64 27.88 -4.51 -5.05
CA GLY A 64 27.48 -3.18 -5.48
C GLY A 64 28.42 -2.06 -5.02
N ALA A 65 28.01 -0.81 -5.22
CA ALA A 65 28.86 0.35 -4.93
C ALA A 65 29.12 0.54 -3.42
N LEU A 66 28.32 -0.06 -2.54
CA LEU A 66 28.48 0.00 -1.09
C LEU A 66 29.03 -1.30 -0.49
N ALA A 67 29.61 -2.20 -1.30
CA ALA A 67 30.16 -3.46 -0.83
C ALA A 67 31.18 -3.25 0.32
N GLY A 68 31.11 -4.11 1.34
CA GLY A 68 31.95 -4.05 2.54
C GLY A 68 31.49 -3.06 3.62
N ARG A 69 30.49 -2.21 3.35
CA ARG A 69 29.86 -1.37 4.38
C ARG A 69 28.97 -2.21 5.31
N PRO A 70 28.62 -1.69 6.51
CA PRO A 70 27.65 -2.35 7.38
C PRO A 70 26.36 -2.72 6.63
N GLY A 71 25.78 -3.87 6.97
CA GLY A 71 24.62 -4.42 6.30
C GLY A 71 23.43 -3.43 6.22
N ALA A 72 22.65 -3.53 5.16
CA ALA A 72 21.48 -2.69 4.98
C ALA A 72 20.32 -3.15 5.89
N LEU A 73 19.64 -2.20 6.55
CA LEU A 73 18.42 -2.44 7.34
C LEU A 73 17.28 -1.61 6.75
N LEU A 74 16.34 -2.29 6.13
CA LEU A 74 15.11 -1.69 5.61
C LEU A 74 14.00 -1.80 6.65
N ALA A 75 13.31 -0.71 6.94
CA ALA A 75 12.16 -0.73 7.82
C ALA A 75 11.01 0.11 7.25
N GLU A 76 9.81 -0.44 7.33
CA GLU A 76 8.59 0.32 7.19
C GLU A 76 8.49 1.33 8.33
N ALA A 77 8.38 2.61 8.00
CA ALA A 77 8.40 3.73 8.94
C ALA A 77 6.98 4.24 9.17
N CYS A 78 6.30 3.62 10.15
CA CYS A 78 4.92 3.96 10.49
C CYS A 78 4.85 5.27 11.28
N GLU A 79 4.01 6.20 10.81
CA GLU A 79 3.75 7.48 11.45
C GLU A 79 2.86 7.36 12.71
N PHE A 80 2.10 6.27 12.85
CA PHE A 80 1.23 6.06 14.00
C PHE A 80 1.98 6.28 15.31
N ASN A 81 1.44 7.15 16.15
CA ASN A 81 2.02 7.54 17.45
C ASN A 81 3.49 8.00 17.35
N ARG A 82 3.87 8.61 16.23
CA ARG A 82 5.24 9.06 15.92
C ARG A 82 6.31 7.96 16.07
N SER A 83 5.94 6.69 15.91
CA SER A 83 6.87 5.58 16.10
C SER A 83 8.07 5.64 15.14
N PHE A 84 7.90 6.20 13.93
CA PHE A 84 8.99 6.41 12.98
C PHE A 84 10.09 7.38 13.47
N HIS A 85 9.82 8.23 14.49
CA HIS A 85 10.86 9.08 15.10
C HIS A 85 11.92 8.29 15.88
N ASN A 86 11.67 7.02 16.20
CA ASN A 86 12.67 6.13 16.82
C ASN A 86 13.63 5.52 15.78
N LEU A 87 13.36 5.70 14.49
CA LEU A 87 14.26 5.29 13.42
C LEU A 87 15.30 6.39 13.15
N HIS A 88 16.53 5.99 12.89
CA HIS A 88 17.60 6.90 12.50
C HIS A 88 18.15 6.45 11.14
N PRO A 89 17.40 6.69 10.05
CA PRO A 89 17.80 6.24 8.73
C PRO A 89 18.91 7.12 8.15
N THR A 90 19.79 6.52 7.33
CA THR A 90 20.70 7.24 6.46
C THR A 90 19.97 7.66 5.18
N ILE A 91 19.07 6.80 4.70
CA ILE A 91 18.27 7.00 3.50
C ILE A 91 16.80 6.88 3.89
N ALA A 92 15.95 7.78 3.42
CA ALA A 92 14.50 7.64 3.62
C ALA A 92 13.72 7.98 2.35
N SER A 93 12.49 7.44 2.28
CA SER A 93 11.48 7.94 1.36
C SER A 93 10.23 8.40 2.11
N ILE A 94 9.55 9.43 1.57
CA ILE A 94 8.24 9.90 2.01
C ILE A 94 7.35 9.98 0.77
N ALA A 95 6.46 9.00 0.60
CA ALA A 95 5.63 8.89 -0.60
C ALA A 95 4.55 9.97 -0.64
N SER A 96 3.73 10.05 0.41
CA SER A 96 2.61 10.99 0.56
C SER A 96 2.46 11.42 2.01
N VAL A 97 1.81 12.57 2.23
CA VAL A 97 1.40 13.06 3.56
C VAL A 97 -0.04 13.52 3.47
N GLU A 98 -0.93 12.79 4.12
CA GLU A 98 -2.37 13.02 4.11
C GLU A 98 -2.94 12.96 5.53
N ALA A 99 -4.20 13.37 5.68
CA ALA A 99 -4.90 13.36 6.95
C ALA A 99 -5.24 11.92 7.38
N ASP A 100 -4.37 11.29 8.13
CA ASP A 100 -4.65 10.01 8.81
C ASP A 100 -4.29 10.09 10.28
N HIS A 101 -4.80 9.15 11.07
CA HIS A 101 -4.56 9.09 12.53
C HIS A 101 -4.90 10.40 13.26
N LEU A 102 -5.98 11.10 12.83
CA LEU A 102 -6.41 12.35 13.44
C LEU A 102 -6.86 12.19 14.91
N ASP A 103 -7.16 10.96 15.33
CA ASP A 103 -7.37 10.59 16.73
C ASP A 103 -6.10 10.79 17.59
N ILE A 104 -4.91 10.71 16.99
CA ILE A 104 -3.61 10.91 17.63
C ILE A 104 -3.08 12.32 17.40
N TYR A 105 -3.16 12.80 16.15
CA TYR A 105 -2.53 14.06 15.74
C TYR A 105 -3.43 15.30 15.94
N GLY A 106 -4.75 15.11 15.91
CA GLY A 106 -5.73 16.19 16.03
C GLY A 106 -5.92 17.03 14.77
N SER A 107 -4.89 17.21 13.94
CA SER A 107 -4.96 17.99 12.70
C SER A 107 -3.97 17.50 11.64
N LEU A 108 -4.23 17.87 10.37
CA LEU A 108 -3.30 17.62 9.26
C LEU A 108 -1.95 18.35 9.48
N ASP A 109 -1.97 19.57 10.01
CA ASP A 109 -0.74 20.32 10.29
C ASP A 109 0.17 19.58 11.28
N ALA A 110 -0.42 18.91 12.27
CA ALA A 110 0.35 18.10 13.22
C ALA A 110 0.92 16.82 12.57
N VAL A 111 0.23 16.24 11.58
CA VAL A 111 0.76 15.14 10.75
C VAL A 111 1.94 15.64 9.93
N VAL A 112 1.79 16.76 9.22
CA VAL A 112 2.86 17.39 8.40
C VAL A 112 4.10 17.68 9.24
N GLU A 113 3.90 18.26 10.42
CA GLU A 113 5.01 18.56 11.34
C GLU A 113 5.71 17.28 11.82
N ALA A 114 4.98 16.19 12.07
CA ALA A 114 5.59 14.92 12.44
C ALA A 114 6.45 14.34 11.30
N PHE A 115 5.99 14.42 10.05
CA PHE A 115 6.81 14.02 8.89
C PHE A 115 8.02 14.93 8.70
N ARG A 116 7.89 16.25 8.94
CA ARG A 116 9.03 17.18 8.92
C ARG A 116 10.08 16.80 9.97
N GLN A 117 9.65 16.53 11.20
CA GLN A 117 10.54 16.09 12.29
C GLN A 117 11.23 14.76 11.94
N PHE A 118 10.52 13.81 11.33
CA PHE A 118 11.13 12.58 10.82
C PHE A 118 12.19 12.85 9.75
N ALA A 119 11.92 13.72 8.78
CA ALA A 119 12.86 14.07 7.72
C ALA A 119 14.13 14.73 8.28
N MET A 120 14.02 15.50 9.38
CA MET A 120 15.17 16.11 10.07
C MET A 120 16.08 15.10 10.80
N LEU A 121 15.64 13.84 11.00
CA LEU A 121 16.47 12.77 11.57
C LEU A 121 17.50 12.22 10.58
N ILE A 122 17.31 12.46 9.28
CA ILE A 122 18.23 12.03 8.24
C ILE A 122 19.52 12.89 8.36
N PRO A 123 20.70 12.27 8.35
CA PRO A 123 21.95 13.03 8.48
C PRO A 123 22.17 13.96 7.28
N PRO A 124 23.06 14.95 7.38
CA PRO A 124 23.41 15.83 6.28
C PRO A 124 23.94 15.05 5.05
N ALA A 125 23.81 15.66 3.86
CA ALA A 125 24.28 15.10 2.60
C ALA A 125 25.77 14.68 2.62
N GLU A 126 26.62 15.47 3.30
CA GLU A 126 28.05 15.18 3.46
C GLU A 126 28.31 13.89 4.26
N GLN A 127 27.32 13.45 5.04
CA GLN A 127 27.34 12.18 5.78
C GLN A 127 26.59 11.04 5.04
N GLY A 128 26.19 11.29 3.79
CA GLY A 128 25.46 10.35 2.94
C GLY A 128 23.96 10.33 3.16
N GLY A 129 23.41 11.31 3.86
CA GLY A 129 21.95 11.41 4.06
C GLY A 129 21.20 11.69 2.77
N LYS A 130 20.16 10.90 2.49
CA LYS A 130 19.31 11.05 1.30
C LYS A 130 17.82 10.95 1.65
N LEU A 131 17.04 11.85 1.08
CA LEU A 131 15.58 11.85 1.17
C LEU A 131 14.97 11.84 -0.24
N LEU A 132 14.20 10.80 -0.55
CA LEU A 132 13.36 10.72 -1.74
C LEU A 132 11.92 11.08 -1.35
N ILE A 133 11.35 12.12 -1.95
CA ILE A 133 9.98 12.56 -1.60
C ILE A 133 9.08 12.62 -2.84
N GLY A 134 7.80 12.24 -2.67
CA GLY A 134 6.80 12.36 -3.74
C GLY A 134 6.71 13.79 -4.27
N HIS A 135 6.88 13.96 -5.59
CA HIS A 135 6.86 15.28 -6.24
C HIS A 135 5.50 15.96 -6.06
N ASP A 136 4.42 15.20 -6.21
CA ASP A 136 3.04 15.69 -6.16
C ASP A 136 2.47 15.73 -4.73
N ASN A 137 3.30 15.43 -3.71
CA ASN A 137 2.91 15.57 -2.32
C ASN A 137 2.67 17.05 -2.00
N ALA A 138 1.42 17.38 -1.64
CA ALA A 138 0.97 18.75 -1.39
C ALA A 138 1.82 19.48 -0.32
N HIS A 139 2.31 18.73 0.68
CA HIS A 139 3.10 19.23 1.81
C HIS A 139 4.61 19.04 1.65
N ARG A 140 5.07 18.74 0.42
CA ARG A 140 6.50 18.49 0.17
C ARG A 140 7.40 19.59 0.69
N ARG A 141 7.04 20.85 0.43
CA ARG A 141 7.87 22.01 0.81
C ARG A 141 7.98 22.17 2.31
N GLU A 142 6.87 22.00 3.03
CA GLU A 142 6.83 22.06 4.48
C GLU A 142 7.66 20.93 5.11
N VAL A 143 7.49 19.70 4.61
CA VAL A 143 8.20 18.52 5.11
C VAL A 143 9.71 18.61 4.88
N THR A 144 10.15 19.19 3.77
CA THR A 144 11.59 19.29 3.44
C THR A 144 12.24 20.56 3.97
N ALA A 145 11.48 21.47 4.59
CA ALA A 145 12.01 22.74 5.13
C ALA A 145 13.07 22.49 6.22
N GLY A 146 14.30 22.92 5.95
CA GLY A 146 15.43 22.78 6.87
C GLY A 146 16.12 21.41 6.87
N VAL A 147 15.70 20.46 6.04
CA VAL A 147 16.39 19.17 5.84
C VAL A 147 17.77 19.43 5.23
N ARG A 148 18.81 18.80 5.81
CA ARG A 148 20.20 18.94 5.35
C ARG A 148 20.68 17.77 4.50
N ALA A 149 19.86 16.70 4.40
CA ALA A 149 20.12 15.59 3.51
C ALA A 149 20.02 16.02 2.04
N GLU A 150 20.57 15.24 1.13
CA GLU A 150 20.29 15.38 -0.30
C GLU A 150 18.82 15.01 -0.56
N VAL A 151 18.04 15.96 -1.10
CA VAL A 151 16.61 15.77 -1.34
C VAL A 151 16.37 15.67 -2.84
N GLU A 152 15.79 14.55 -3.27
CA GLU A 152 15.32 14.34 -4.65
C GLU A 152 13.81 14.06 -4.62
N THR A 153 13.15 14.43 -5.71
CA THR A 153 11.72 14.22 -5.92
C THR A 153 11.45 13.10 -6.90
N ILE A 154 10.34 12.37 -6.70
CA ILE A 154 9.88 11.31 -7.62
C ILE A 154 8.39 11.47 -7.89
N GLY A 155 7.98 11.29 -9.14
CA GLY A 155 6.58 11.40 -9.53
C GLY A 155 6.35 11.23 -11.04
N PHE A 156 5.10 11.40 -11.45
CA PHE A 156 4.70 11.34 -12.86
C PHE A 156 4.88 12.70 -13.56
N ALA A 157 4.97 13.78 -12.79
CA ALA A 157 5.19 15.12 -13.33
C ALA A 157 6.59 15.25 -13.94
N PRO A 158 6.71 15.85 -15.17
CA PRO A 158 8.00 16.03 -15.84
C PRO A 158 9.01 16.90 -15.06
N ALA A 159 8.55 17.60 -14.02
CA ALA A 159 9.37 18.46 -13.15
C ALA A 159 10.00 17.72 -11.97
N ALA A 160 9.67 16.44 -11.77
CA ALA A 160 10.33 15.61 -10.77
C ALA A 160 11.79 15.30 -11.18
N ASP A 161 12.68 15.08 -10.21
CA ASP A 161 14.06 14.65 -10.49
C ASP A 161 14.06 13.22 -11.07
N TRP A 162 13.21 12.35 -10.50
CA TRP A 162 12.91 11.01 -11.00
C TRP A 162 11.51 10.99 -11.60
N VAL A 163 11.41 10.85 -12.92
CA VAL A 163 10.14 10.84 -13.64
C VAL A 163 9.71 9.42 -13.95
N ILE A 164 8.46 9.12 -13.63
CA ILE A 164 7.82 7.82 -13.88
C ILE A 164 6.94 7.96 -15.13
N GLU A 165 7.20 7.16 -16.13
CA GLU A 165 6.25 6.91 -17.22
C GLU A 165 5.56 5.57 -16.94
N TYR A 166 4.23 5.55 -16.98
CA TYR A 166 3.44 4.35 -16.77
C TYR A 166 2.36 4.21 -17.83
N ASP A 167 2.35 3.06 -18.47
CA ASP A 167 1.29 2.65 -19.40
C ASP A 167 0.41 1.60 -18.69
N SER A 168 -0.82 1.97 -18.39
CA SER A 168 -1.77 1.12 -17.65
C SER A 168 -2.23 -0.12 -18.44
N GLU A 169 -2.24 -0.07 -19.79
CA GLU A 169 -2.65 -1.21 -20.60
C GLU A 169 -1.59 -2.31 -20.61
N THR A 170 -0.34 -1.95 -20.84
CA THR A 170 0.80 -2.87 -20.86
C THR A 170 1.43 -3.07 -19.47
N ARG A 171 1.08 -2.23 -18.51
CA ARG A 171 1.69 -2.14 -17.18
C ARG A 171 3.20 -1.87 -17.23
N ARG A 172 3.63 -1.25 -18.30
CA ARG A 172 5.03 -0.89 -18.49
C ARG A 172 5.35 0.36 -17.68
N VAL A 173 6.39 0.27 -16.86
CA VAL A 173 7.00 1.38 -16.15
C VAL A 173 8.34 1.70 -16.80
N VAL A 174 8.63 2.98 -17.04
CA VAL A 174 9.97 3.46 -17.40
C VAL A 174 10.34 4.55 -16.41
N LEU A 175 11.49 4.42 -15.80
CA LEU A 175 12.04 5.36 -14.84
C LEU A 175 13.13 6.20 -15.50
N HIS A 176 12.97 7.52 -15.42
CA HIS A 176 13.93 8.49 -15.95
C HIS A 176 14.57 9.27 -14.80
N HIS A 177 15.86 9.61 -14.96
CA HIS A 177 16.59 10.54 -14.11
C HIS A 177 17.30 11.55 -14.99
N HIS A 178 17.10 12.84 -14.70
CA HIS A 178 17.64 13.92 -15.57
C HIS A 178 17.30 13.74 -17.06
N ARG A 179 16.08 13.26 -17.39
CA ARG A 179 15.58 12.99 -18.74
C ARG A 179 16.20 11.78 -19.45
N GLU A 180 17.07 11.04 -18.80
CA GLU A 180 17.64 9.80 -19.33
C GLU A 180 16.90 8.59 -18.76
N ALA A 181 16.55 7.63 -19.60
CA ALA A 181 15.93 6.38 -19.14
C ALA A 181 16.96 5.54 -18.38
N VAL A 182 16.68 5.25 -17.11
CA VAL A 182 17.55 4.49 -16.23
C VAL A 182 17.21 3.01 -16.26
N ALA A 183 15.91 2.68 -16.18
CA ALA A 183 15.42 1.31 -16.18
C ALA A 183 13.96 1.25 -16.65
N GLY A 184 13.51 0.06 -17.06
CA GLY A 184 12.11 -0.18 -17.41
C GLY A 184 11.72 -1.61 -17.12
N TRP A 185 10.46 -1.83 -16.69
CA TRP A 185 9.91 -3.15 -16.34
C TRP A 185 8.41 -3.23 -16.63
N ILE A 186 7.88 -4.45 -16.68
CA ILE A 186 6.44 -4.71 -16.68
C ILE A 186 6.05 -5.10 -15.26
N LEU A 187 5.18 -4.31 -14.65
CA LEU A 187 4.78 -4.53 -13.27
C LEU A 187 3.65 -5.57 -13.19
N PRO A 188 3.79 -6.67 -12.43
CA PRO A 188 2.73 -7.67 -12.28
C PRO A 188 1.49 -7.12 -11.57
N MET A 189 1.67 -6.24 -10.58
CA MET A 189 0.59 -5.62 -9.82
C MET A 189 0.00 -4.43 -10.59
N PRO A 190 -1.33 -4.35 -10.79
CA PRO A 190 -1.94 -3.23 -11.50
C PRO A 190 -1.97 -1.95 -10.67
N GLY A 191 -2.16 -0.84 -11.35
CA GLY A 191 -2.42 0.48 -10.78
C GLY A 191 -1.20 1.41 -10.75
N GLU A 192 -1.47 2.68 -11.00
CA GLU A 192 -0.48 3.76 -10.99
C GLU A 192 0.25 3.89 -9.65
N HIS A 193 -0.48 3.67 -8.53
CA HIS A 193 0.12 3.66 -7.19
C HIS A 193 1.17 2.56 -7.02
N ASN A 194 0.99 1.38 -7.64
CA ASN A 194 1.98 0.31 -7.62
C ASN A 194 3.15 0.61 -8.56
N ALA A 195 2.90 1.29 -9.68
CA ALA A 195 3.98 1.83 -10.52
C ALA A 195 4.85 2.82 -9.73
N PHE A 196 4.22 3.74 -8.98
CA PHE A 196 4.91 4.66 -8.08
C PHE A 196 5.72 3.90 -7.00
N ASN A 197 5.11 2.96 -6.29
CA ASN A 197 5.78 2.16 -5.25
C ASN A 197 7.00 1.42 -5.80
N SER A 198 6.89 0.82 -6.99
CA SER A 198 7.98 0.10 -7.64
C SER A 198 9.12 1.03 -8.09
N ALA A 199 8.76 2.23 -8.56
CA ALA A 199 9.75 3.24 -8.95
C ALA A 199 10.52 3.77 -7.73
N VAL A 200 9.84 4.06 -6.60
CA VAL A 200 10.48 4.41 -5.33
C VAL A 200 11.45 3.30 -4.90
N ALA A 201 11.02 2.03 -4.97
CA ALA A 201 11.89 0.89 -4.66
C ALA A 201 13.13 0.84 -5.56
N CYS A 202 12.98 1.10 -6.88
CA CYS A 202 14.08 1.14 -7.83
C CYS A 202 15.09 2.26 -7.50
N VAL A 203 14.62 3.46 -7.18
CA VAL A 203 15.49 4.58 -6.81
C VAL A 203 16.24 4.29 -5.51
N LEU A 204 15.55 3.82 -4.47
CA LEU A 204 16.19 3.47 -3.20
C LEU A 204 17.21 2.34 -3.36
N ALA A 205 16.95 1.36 -4.23
CA ALA A 205 17.91 0.32 -4.58
C ALA A 205 19.18 0.91 -5.25
N THR A 206 18.98 1.91 -6.13
CA THR A 206 20.10 2.63 -6.77
C THR A 206 20.93 3.39 -5.73
N TYR A 207 20.31 4.03 -4.73
CA TYR A 207 21.04 4.68 -3.63
C TYR A 207 21.85 3.69 -2.80
N LEU A 208 21.43 2.43 -2.73
CA LEU A 208 22.17 1.35 -2.08
C LEU A 208 23.21 0.68 -3.01
N GLY A 209 23.38 1.20 -4.22
CA GLY A 209 24.36 0.73 -5.17
C GLY A 209 23.97 -0.53 -5.95
N ALA A 210 22.68 -0.88 -5.97
CA ALA A 210 22.17 -1.93 -6.84
C ALA A 210 22.14 -1.48 -8.31
N ASP A 211 22.34 -2.42 -9.22
CA ASP A 211 22.18 -2.18 -10.66
C ASP A 211 20.70 -1.96 -10.97
N PRO A 212 20.30 -0.82 -11.58
CA PRO A 212 18.91 -0.54 -11.90
C PRO A 212 18.26 -1.57 -12.82
N LYS A 213 19.01 -2.20 -13.73
CA LYS A 213 18.47 -3.24 -14.63
C LYS A 213 18.15 -4.53 -13.87
N LYS A 214 19.02 -4.96 -12.96
CA LYS A 214 18.75 -6.12 -12.09
C LYS A 214 17.59 -5.86 -11.16
N THR A 215 17.46 -4.63 -10.66
CA THR A 215 16.34 -4.19 -9.85
C THR A 215 15.04 -4.24 -10.65
N ALA A 216 15.03 -3.74 -11.89
CA ALA A 216 13.89 -3.80 -12.81
C ALA A 216 13.46 -5.24 -13.11
N ASP A 217 14.40 -6.15 -13.37
CA ASP A 217 14.13 -7.56 -13.59
C ASP A 217 13.47 -8.21 -12.36
N ALA A 218 13.93 -7.87 -11.16
CA ALA A 218 13.32 -8.34 -9.92
C ALA A 218 11.89 -7.80 -9.76
N LEU A 219 11.67 -6.51 -9.99
CA LEU A 219 10.35 -5.89 -9.90
C LEU A 219 9.35 -6.49 -10.90
N SER A 220 9.80 -6.91 -12.09
CA SER A 220 8.97 -7.65 -13.06
C SER A 220 8.51 -9.02 -12.56
N ASN A 221 9.17 -9.56 -11.56
CA ASN A 221 8.88 -10.87 -10.96
C ASN A 221 8.28 -10.78 -9.55
N PHE A 222 7.94 -9.58 -9.09
CA PHE A 222 7.36 -9.38 -7.76
C PHE A 222 5.90 -9.84 -7.73
N ARG A 223 5.57 -10.76 -6.82
CA ARG A 223 4.25 -11.42 -6.75
C ARG A 223 3.26 -10.78 -5.78
N GLY A 224 3.65 -9.66 -5.13
CA GLY A 224 2.78 -8.93 -4.20
C GLY A 224 2.92 -9.36 -2.74
N LEU A 225 2.04 -8.82 -1.92
CA LEU A 225 1.93 -9.06 -0.48
C LEU A 225 0.53 -9.56 -0.13
N GLU A 226 0.42 -10.19 1.05
CA GLU A 226 -0.90 -10.50 1.60
C GLU A 226 -1.70 -9.22 1.83
N ARG A 227 -2.97 -9.29 1.45
CA ARG A 227 -3.94 -8.21 1.63
C ARG A 227 -3.53 -6.87 0.99
N ARG A 228 -2.75 -6.87 -0.09
CA ARG A 228 -2.42 -5.69 -0.91
C ARG A 228 -2.73 -6.01 -2.37
N LEU A 229 -3.97 -5.69 -2.77
CA LEU A 229 -4.49 -6.01 -4.10
C LEU A 229 -4.27 -7.50 -4.43
N GLN A 230 -4.47 -8.36 -3.40
CA GLN A 230 -4.15 -9.77 -3.46
C GLN A 230 -5.25 -10.55 -4.18
N PHE A 231 -4.92 -11.20 -5.30
CA PHE A 231 -5.82 -12.16 -5.92
C PHE A 231 -5.91 -13.43 -5.06
N LEU A 232 -7.12 -13.75 -4.59
CA LEU A 232 -7.36 -14.91 -3.72
C LEU A 232 -7.79 -16.16 -4.51
N GLY A 233 -8.33 -15.97 -5.71
CA GLY A 233 -8.85 -17.05 -6.54
C GLY A 233 -10.15 -16.70 -7.24
N GLU A 234 -10.80 -17.73 -7.80
CA GLU A 234 -12.05 -17.60 -8.51
C GLU A 234 -13.09 -18.58 -7.96
N HIS A 235 -14.32 -18.14 -7.80
CA HIS A 235 -15.45 -18.98 -7.40
C HIS A 235 -16.64 -18.73 -8.34
N ARG A 236 -17.12 -19.78 -9.04
CA ARG A 236 -18.26 -19.72 -9.95
C ARG A 236 -18.15 -18.63 -11.03
N GLY A 237 -16.94 -18.40 -11.57
CA GLY A 237 -16.68 -17.36 -12.56
C GLY A 237 -16.60 -15.93 -11.98
N VAL A 238 -16.51 -15.79 -10.66
CA VAL A 238 -16.29 -14.53 -9.93
C VAL A 238 -14.85 -14.47 -9.46
N ARG A 239 -14.11 -13.47 -9.88
CA ARG A 239 -12.72 -13.23 -9.42
C ARG A 239 -12.73 -12.48 -8.09
N VAL A 240 -11.91 -12.93 -7.15
CA VAL A 240 -11.92 -12.48 -5.77
C VAL A 240 -10.59 -11.88 -5.36
N TYR A 241 -10.63 -10.66 -4.83
CA TYR A 241 -9.47 -9.93 -4.32
C TYR A 241 -9.63 -9.54 -2.84
N ASP A 242 -8.52 -9.41 -2.13
CA ASP A 242 -8.44 -8.85 -0.77
C ASP A 242 -7.48 -7.68 -0.74
N ASP A 243 -7.88 -6.60 -0.07
CA ASP A 243 -7.05 -5.42 0.12
C ASP A 243 -7.19 -4.87 1.55
N TYR A 244 -6.08 -4.45 2.11
CA TYR A 244 -6.05 -3.86 3.47
C TYR A 244 -6.51 -2.40 3.49
N GLY A 245 -6.73 -1.80 2.33
CA GLY A 245 -7.11 -0.40 2.16
C GLY A 245 -8.25 0.02 3.07
N HIS A 246 -8.03 1.06 3.85
CA HIS A 246 -8.95 1.54 4.87
C HIS A 246 -8.99 3.07 4.96
N HIS A 247 -8.29 3.75 4.06
CA HIS A 247 -8.35 5.20 3.84
C HIS A 247 -9.06 5.50 2.50
N PRO A 248 -9.79 6.62 2.35
CA PRO A 248 -10.50 6.95 1.10
C PRO A 248 -9.60 6.89 -0.15
N THR A 249 -8.40 7.45 -0.08
CA THR A 249 -7.41 7.42 -1.16
C THR A 249 -7.03 5.98 -1.56
N GLU A 250 -6.86 5.08 -0.58
CA GLU A 250 -6.55 3.66 -0.84
C GLU A 250 -7.73 2.96 -1.52
N VAL A 251 -8.96 3.25 -1.06
CA VAL A 251 -10.18 2.67 -1.64
C VAL A 251 -10.34 3.08 -3.10
N ASP A 252 -10.30 4.38 -3.41
CA ASP A 252 -10.41 4.88 -4.78
C ASP A 252 -9.34 4.30 -5.69
N THR A 253 -8.08 4.32 -5.24
CA THR A 253 -6.94 3.85 -6.02
C THR A 253 -7.01 2.35 -6.33
N THR A 254 -7.39 1.54 -5.34
CA THR A 254 -7.55 0.09 -5.50
C THR A 254 -8.72 -0.25 -6.43
N LEU A 255 -9.88 0.39 -6.26
CA LEU A 255 -11.05 0.14 -7.10
C LEU A 255 -10.79 0.56 -8.56
N ARG A 256 -10.12 1.69 -8.77
CA ARG A 256 -9.70 2.16 -10.10
C ARG A 256 -8.74 1.17 -10.76
N ALA A 257 -7.69 0.76 -10.03
CA ALA A 257 -6.72 -0.20 -10.54
C ALA A 257 -7.35 -1.53 -10.92
N LEU A 258 -8.30 -2.04 -10.12
CA LEU A 258 -9.03 -3.27 -10.40
C LEU A 258 -9.98 -3.11 -11.59
N ARG A 259 -10.70 -1.98 -11.70
CA ARG A 259 -11.58 -1.70 -12.83
C ARG A 259 -10.80 -1.68 -14.15
N ASP A 260 -9.67 -0.96 -14.19
CA ASP A 260 -8.84 -0.83 -15.38
C ASP A 260 -8.17 -2.13 -15.78
N TYR A 261 -7.76 -2.95 -14.79
CA TYR A 261 -7.06 -4.20 -15.04
C TYR A 261 -7.97 -5.36 -15.41
N GLU A 262 -9.03 -5.58 -14.64
CA GLU A 262 -9.93 -6.72 -14.77
C GLU A 262 -11.04 -6.49 -15.79
N ARG A 263 -11.44 -5.23 -15.99
CA ARG A 263 -12.47 -4.81 -16.95
C ARG A 263 -13.75 -5.67 -16.87
N PRO A 264 -14.38 -5.82 -15.69
CA PRO A 264 -15.51 -6.73 -15.51
C PRO A 264 -16.65 -6.45 -16.50
N GLU A 265 -16.85 -5.20 -16.92
CA GLU A 265 -17.85 -4.80 -17.91
C GLU A 265 -17.67 -5.45 -19.27
N VAL A 266 -16.45 -5.78 -19.69
CA VAL A 266 -16.15 -6.48 -20.95
C VAL A 266 -16.72 -7.91 -20.92
N HIS A 267 -16.82 -8.48 -19.72
CA HIS A 267 -17.37 -9.80 -19.47
C HIS A 267 -18.85 -9.76 -19.03
N GLY A 268 -19.49 -8.58 -19.12
CA GLY A 268 -20.86 -8.37 -18.66
C GLY A 268 -21.03 -8.41 -17.14
N GLY A 269 -19.90 -8.33 -16.40
CA GLY A 269 -19.85 -8.35 -14.95
C GLY A 269 -19.84 -6.94 -14.32
N ARG A 270 -19.79 -6.92 -13.00
CA ARG A 270 -19.79 -5.73 -12.14
C ARG A 270 -18.57 -5.77 -11.22
N LEU A 271 -18.13 -4.59 -10.75
CA LEU A 271 -17.23 -4.48 -9.63
C LEU A 271 -18.03 -4.33 -8.33
N ILE A 272 -17.95 -5.35 -7.48
CA ILE A 272 -18.63 -5.42 -6.18
C ILE A 272 -17.59 -5.27 -5.08
N CYS A 273 -17.77 -4.28 -4.19
CA CYS A 273 -16.87 -4.03 -3.07
C CYS A 273 -17.55 -4.35 -1.74
N VAL A 274 -16.96 -5.21 -0.94
CA VAL A 274 -17.31 -5.40 0.48
C VAL A 274 -16.30 -4.61 1.30
N PHE A 275 -16.70 -3.45 1.80
CA PHE A 275 -15.82 -2.54 2.53
C PHE A 275 -16.17 -2.48 4.00
N GLN A 276 -15.23 -2.88 4.87
CA GLN A 276 -15.38 -2.71 6.32
C GLN A 276 -14.65 -1.45 6.79
N PRO A 277 -15.38 -0.38 7.14
CA PRO A 277 -14.76 0.80 7.73
C PRO A 277 -14.03 0.44 9.03
N HIS A 278 -12.88 1.06 9.25
CA HIS A 278 -12.03 0.81 10.41
C HIS A 278 -11.94 2.07 11.26
N GLN A 279 -12.35 1.98 12.53
CA GLN A 279 -12.53 3.08 13.48
C GLN A 279 -13.71 4.01 13.15
N HIS A 280 -14.53 4.30 14.15
CA HIS A 280 -15.65 5.22 14.04
C HIS A 280 -15.16 6.67 13.88
N SER A 281 -14.13 7.06 14.64
CA SER A 281 -13.50 8.38 14.50
C SER A 281 -13.02 8.66 13.08
N ARG A 282 -12.24 7.75 12.47
CA ARG A 282 -11.80 7.88 11.08
C ARG A 282 -12.98 7.95 10.11
N THR A 283 -13.94 7.04 10.26
CA THR A 283 -15.13 7.00 9.39
C THR A 283 -15.90 8.31 9.47
N ARG A 284 -16.05 8.90 10.66
CA ARG A 284 -16.73 10.18 10.86
C ARG A 284 -15.97 11.36 10.25
N PHE A 285 -14.66 11.42 10.48
CA PHE A 285 -13.83 12.53 9.97
C PHE A 285 -13.73 12.52 8.44
N LEU A 286 -13.71 11.35 7.81
CA LEU A 286 -13.50 11.17 6.37
C LEU A 286 -14.75 10.66 5.65
N LEU A 287 -15.97 10.92 6.21
CA LEU A 287 -17.21 10.33 5.70
C LEU A 287 -17.54 10.76 4.27
N GLU A 288 -17.30 12.01 3.93
CA GLU A 288 -17.56 12.54 2.58
C GLU A 288 -16.48 12.08 1.58
N GLU A 289 -15.23 11.99 2.02
CA GLU A 289 -14.13 11.45 1.24
C GLU A 289 -14.37 9.95 0.95
N PHE A 290 -14.80 9.18 1.93
CA PHE A 290 -15.25 7.79 1.70
C PHE A 290 -16.38 7.70 0.70
N ALA A 291 -17.40 8.57 0.82
CA ALA A 291 -18.52 8.56 -0.11
C ALA A 291 -18.10 8.83 -1.56
N GLN A 292 -16.98 9.53 -1.78
CA GLN A 292 -16.40 9.79 -3.11
C GLN A 292 -15.54 8.64 -3.63
N ALA A 293 -14.91 7.89 -2.72
CA ALA A 293 -13.90 6.88 -3.06
C ALA A 293 -14.45 5.64 -3.79
N PHE A 294 -15.78 5.44 -3.81
CA PHE A 294 -16.40 4.26 -4.42
C PHE A 294 -16.95 4.49 -5.83
N SER A 295 -16.54 5.55 -6.50
CA SER A 295 -17.03 5.91 -7.85
C SER A 295 -16.84 4.80 -8.91
N GLN A 296 -15.90 3.89 -8.69
CA GLN A 296 -15.61 2.76 -9.59
C GLN A 296 -16.40 1.49 -9.25
N ALA A 297 -17.06 1.42 -8.09
CA ALA A 297 -17.83 0.26 -7.69
C ALA A 297 -19.27 0.33 -8.18
N ASP A 298 -19.81 -0.75 -8.73
CA ASP A 298 -21.22 -0.87 -9.11
C ASP A 298 -22.09 -1.17 -7.90
N VAL A 299 -21.55 -1.97 -6.96
CA VAL A 299 -22.24 -2.36 -5.72
C VAL A 299 -21.27 -2.27 -4.54
N VAL A 300 -21.73 -1.70 -3.43
CA VAL A 300 -20.95 -1.63 -2.18
C VAL A 300 -21.75 -2.27 -1.04
N ILE A 301 -21.14 -3.22 -0.35
CA ILE A 301 -21.68 -3.83 0.87
C ILE A 301 -20.83 -3.37 2.05
N VAL A 302 -21.47 -2.78 3.06
CA VAL A 302 -20.78 -2.21 4.21
C VAL A 302 -21.24 -2.97 5.47
N PRO A 303 -20.40 -3.81 6.08
CA PRO A 303 -20.64 -4.39 7.41
C PRO A 303 -20.55 -3.32 8.51
N HIS A 304 -20.72 -3.73 9.77
CA HIS A 304 -20.48 -2.83 10.90
C HIS A 304 -19.04 -2.29 10.88
N ILE A 305 -18.90 -1.02 11.29
CA ILE A 305 -17.59 -0.40 11.50
C ILE A 305 -16.79 -1.25 12.51
N TYR A 306 -15.56 -1.60 12.16
CA TYR A 306 -14.68 -2.34 13.07
C TYR A 306 -14.24 -1.44 14.21
N PHE A 307 -14.73 -1.77 15.43
CA PHE A 307 -14.46 -1.01 16.64
C PHE A 307 -13.09 -1.38 17.20
N VAL A 308 -12.16 -0.46 17.14
CA VAL A 308 -10.81 -0.62 17.68
C VAL A 308 -10.21 0.75 17.99
N ARG A 309 -9.61 0.90 19.16
CA ARG A 309 -8.95 2.13 19.62
C ARG A 309 -9.82 3.39 19.57
N ASP A 310 -11.14 3.24 19.63
CA ASP A 310 -12.12 4.32 19.68
C ASP A 310 -12.79 4.40 21.06
N SER A 311 -13.43 5.53 21.34
CA SER A 311 -14.30 5.69 22.50
C SER A 311 -15.74 5.28 22.16
N GLU A 312 -16.53 4.90 23.17
CA GLU A 312 -17.97 4.65 23.02
C GLU A 312 -18.72 5.90 22.56
N ILE A 313 -18.17 7.11 22.81
CA ILE A 313 -18.73 8.37 22.30
C ILE A 313 -18.59 8.45 20.78
N GLU A 314 -17.43 8.11 20.23
CA GLU A 314 -17.23 8.10 18.77
C GLU A 314 -18.11 7.04 18.09
N LYS A 315 -18.25 5.87 18.71
CA LYS A 315 -19.13 4.80 18.23
C LYS A 315 -20.58 5.22 18.10
N ALA A 316 -21.06 6.11 18.98
CA ALA A 316 -22.42 6.62 18.95
C ALA A 316 -22.65 7.73 17.89
N ARG A 317 -21.56 8.30 17.30
CA ARG A 317 -21.63 9.46 16.39
C ARG A 317 -21.75 9.10 14.92
N VAL A 318 -21.36 7.88 14.53
CA VAL A 318 -21.38 7.42 13.15
C VAL A 318 -21.62 5.91 13.09
N SER A 319 -22.34 5.48 12.08
CA SER A 319 -22.64 4.09 11.79
C SER A 319 -22.29 3.73 10.35
N ALA A 320 -22.24 2.44 10.03
CA ALA A 320 -22.10 1.98 8.65
C ALA A 320 -23.27 2.43 7.75
N ALA A 321 -24.47 2.61 8.34
CA ALA A 321 -25.63 3.10 7.61
C ALA A 321 -25.44 4.55 7.11
N ASP A 322 -24.73 5.39 7.87
CA ASP A 322 -24.44 6.77 7.43
C ASP A 322 -23.59 6.79 6.16
N LEU A 323 -22.60 5.90 6.04
CA LEU A 323 -21.81 5.75 4.81
C LEU A 323 -22.69 5.22 3.66
N VAL A 324 -23.49 4.20 3.91
CA VAL A 324 -24.43 3.65 2.89
C VAL A 324 -25.37 4.72 2.37
N ASP A 325 -25.92 5.56 3.24
CA ASP A 325 -26.80 6.65 2.83
C ASP A 325 -26.09 7.70 1.97
N ARG A 326 -24.81 8.01 2.26
CA ARG A 326 -23.99 8.90 1.41
C ARG A 326 -23.71 8.29 0.04
N LEU A 327 -23.38 7.00 -0.01
CA LEU A 327 -23.16 6.27 -1.27
C LEU A 327 -24.42 6.25 -2.14
N ARG A 328 -25.58 5.95 -1.55
CA ARG A 328 -26.87 5.98 -2.26
C ARG A 328 -27.22 7.35 -2.82
N LYS A 329 -26.96 8.43 -2.07
CA LYS A 329 -27.16 9.81 -2.55
C LYS A 329 -26.27 10.14 -3.76
N ARG A 330 -25.16 9.43 -3.96
CA ARG A 330 -24.28 9.55 -5.13
C ARG A 330 -24.64 8.59 -6.27
N GLY A 331 -25.74 7.83 -6.13
CA GLY A 331 -26.21 6.89 -7.15
C GLY A 331 -25.53 5.52 -7.12
N ILE A 332 -24.71 5.23 -6.11
CA ILE A 332 -24.07 3.92 -5.95
C ILE A 332 -25.05 2.96 -5.29
N GLN A 333 -25.19 1.76 -5.84
CA GLN A 333 -25.99 0.71 -5.21
C GLN A 333 -25.25 0.25 -3.94
N ALA A 334 -25.76 0.60 -2.76
CA ALA A 334 -25.09 0.30 -1.50
C ALA A 334 -26.06 -0.32 -0.50
N MET A 335 -25.53 -1.22 0.36
CA MET A 335 -26.30 -1.83 1.45
C MET A 335 -25.44 -2.01 2.70
N HIS A 336 -26.05 -1.80 3.86
CA HIS A 336 -25.51 -2.20 5.15
C HIS A 336 -25.99 -3.62 5.45
N LEU A 337 -25.05 -4.54 5.67
CA LEU A 337 -25.37 -5.94 5.92
C LEU A 337 -24.41 -6.52 6.96
N TYR A 338 -24.95 -7.26 7.92
CA TYR A 338 -24.25 -7.93 9.01
C TYR A 338 -25.15 -9.05 9.56
N PRO A 339 -24.66 -10.17 10.07
CA PRO A 339 -23.26 -10.53 10.24
C PRO A 339 -22.55 -10.96 8.93
N PHE A 340 -21.28 -11.37 9.03
CA PHE A 340 -20.49 -11.77 7.86
C PHE A 340 -21.08 -12.95 7.10
N GLU A 341 -21.71 -13.91 7.81
CA GLU A 341 -22.41 -15.04 7.21
C GLU A 341 -23.54 -14.58 6.28
N ALA A 342 -24.31 -13.56 6.68
CA ALA A 342 -25.36 -12.98 5.86
C ALA A 342 -24.78 -12.28 4.60
N ILE A 343 -23.56 -11.71 4.69
CA ILE A 343 -22.87 -11.15 3.52
C ILE A 343 -22.48 -12.28 2.55
N VAL A 344 -21.94 -13.40 3.06
CA VAL A 344 -21.60 -14.57 2.21
C VAL A 344 -22.85 -15.09 1.51
N GLU A 345 -23.96 -15.28 2.24
CA GLU A 345 -25.25 -15.73 1.66
C GLU A 345 -25.74 -14.75 0.59
N GLN A 346 -25.68 -13.45 0.84
CA GLN A 346 -26.07 -12.42 -0.12
C GLN A 346 -25.19 -12.46 -1.38
N LEU A 347 -23.88 -12.64 -1.24
CA LEU A 347 -22.94 -12.74 -2.37
C LEU A 347 -23.20 -13.99 -3.20
N GLU A 348 -23.49 -15.15 -2.56
CA GLU A 348 -23.82 -16.41 -3.26
C GLU A 348 -25.08 -16.26 -4.14
N VAL A 349 -26.04 -15.43 -3.74
CA VAL A 349 -27.27 -15.18 -4.49
C VAL A 349 -27.09 -14.12 -5.57
N MET A 350 -26.32 -13.05 -5.30
CA MET A 350 -26.29 -11.88 -6.18
C MET A 350 -25.17 -11.91 -7.21
N CYS A 351 -24.05 -12.58 -6.92
CA CYS A 351 -22.90 -12.65 -7.82
C CYS A 351 -23.20 -13.57 -9.02
N ARG A 352 -22.67 -13.20 -10.16
CA ARG A 352 -22.79 -13.94 -11.41
C ARG A 352 -21.42 -14.04 -12.11
N PRO A 353 -21.24 -15.03 -13.01
CA PRO A 353 -20.00 -15.15 -13.78
C PRO A 353 -19.64 -13.83 -14.47
N GLY A 354 -18.38 -13.45 -14.42
CA GLY A 354 -17.86 -12.18 -14.91
C GLY A 354 -17.80 -11.07 -13.86
N ASP A 355 -18.50 -11.19 -12.71
CA ASP A 355 -18.36 -10.22 -11.62
C ASP A 355 -16.94 -10.26 -11.01
N LEU A 356 -16.48 -9.10 -10.59
CA LEU A 356 -15.25 -8.88 -9.82
C LEU A 356 -15.62 -8.51 -8.40
N LEU A 357 -15.11 -9.26 -7.43
CA LEU A 357 -15.40 -9.08 -6.02
C LEU A 357 -14.13 -8.68 -5.27
N VAL A 358 -14.16 -7.55 -4.57
CA VAL A 358 -13.05 -7.10 -3.72
C VAL A 358 -13.51 -6.89 -2.29
N PHE A 359 -12.73 -7.43 -1.35
CA PHE A 359 -12.90 -7.24 0.09
C PHE A 359 -11.86 -6.24 0.57
N MET A 360 -12.32 -5.15 1.22
CA MET A 360 -11.44 -4.07 1.63
C MET A 360 -11.62 -3.69 3.09
N GLY A 361 -10.52 -3.45 3.77
CA GLY A 361 -10.49 -2.95 5.14
C GLY A 361 -9.43 -3.58 6.03
N ALA A 362 -8.98 -2.83 7.04
CA ALA A 362 -7.95 -3.29 7.98
C ALA A 362 -8.48 -4.31 9.02
N GLY A 363 -9.81 -4.45 9.13
CA GLY A 363 -10.49 -5.40 10.02
C GLY A 363 -10.58 -6.82 9.45
N PRO A 364 -11.45 -7.67 10.07
CA PRO A 364 -11.57 -9.08 9.72
C PRO A 364 -12.42 -9.37 8.47
N VAL A 365 -12.69 -8.40 7.61
CA VAL A 365 -13.50 -8.56 6.39
C VAL A 365 -12.98 -9.66 5.44
N TRP A 366 -11.69 -9.98 5.49
CA TRP A 366 -11.08 -11.10 4.78
C TRP A 366 -11.73 -12.46 5.10
N GLN A 367 -12.41 -12.59 6.26
CA GLN A 367 -13.15 -13.80 6.61
C GLN A 367 -14.34 -14.02 5.68
N VAL A 368 -14.98 -12.95 5.21
CA VAL A 368 -16.06 -13.01 4.21
C VAL A 368 -15.52 -13.56 2.89
N ALA A 369 -14.33 -13.10 2.46
CA ALA A 369 -13.67 -13.62 1.25
C ALA A 369 -13.43 -15.13 1.35
N ARG A 370 -12.89 -15.60 2.48
CA ARG A 370 -12.69 -17.04 2.72
C ARG A 370 -13.99 -17.83 2.73
N GLY A 371 -15.03 -17.28 3.38
CA GLY A 371 -16.36 -17.89 3.39
C GLY A 371 -16.93 -18.06 1.99
N PHE A 372 -16.84 -17.02 1.16
CA PHE A 372 -17.31 -17.05 -0.23
C PHE A 372 -16.52 -18.03 -1.11
N LEU A 373 -15.20 -18.12 -0.94
CA LEU A 373 -14.35 -19.09 -1.66
C LEU A 373 -14.51 -20.54 -1.16
N GLY A 374 -15.31 -20.78 -0.11
CA GLY A 374 -15.56 -22.12 0.43
C GLY A 374 -14.48 -22.66 1.38
N ALA A 375 -13.45 -21.87 1.70
CA ALA A 375 -12.34 -22.28 2.59
C ALA A 375 -12.73 -22.36 4.09
N GLY A 376 -13.99 -22.16 4.43
CA GLY A 376 -14.49 -22.16 5.81
C GLY A 376 -15.67 -23.11 6.08
N ARG A 377 -16.12 -23.88 5.10
CA ARG A 377 -17.13 -24.93 5.36
C ARG A 377 -16.41 -26.15 5.93
N PRO A 378 -16.68 -26.58 7.19
CA PRO A 378 -16.28 -27.92 7.60
C PRO A 378 -16.94 -28.89 6.61
N SER A 379 -16.14 -29.79 6.04
CA SER A 379 -16.69 -30.91 5.29
C SER A 379 -17.71 -31.61 6.20
N HIS A 380 -18.99 -31.48 5.89
CA HIS A 380 -19.95 -32.39 6.45
C HIS A 380 -19.56 -33.80 5.97
N ALA A 381 -18.77 -34.48 6.78
CA ALA A 381 -18.59 -35.91 6.66
C ALA A 381 -19.98 -36.53 6.75
N ASN A 382 -20.44 -37.09 5.66
CA ASN A 382 -21.63 -37.95 5.65
C ASN A 382 -21.46 -39.03 6.71
N HIS A 383 -22.37 -39.03 7.66
CA HIS A 383 -22.69 -40.23 8.47
C HIS A 383 -23.91 -40.90 7.85
#